data_a7ea806eed8b74e5078cfd58b9bf795c
#
_entry.id   a7ea806eed8b74e5078cfd58b9bf795c
#
_cell.length_a   1.000
_cell.length_b   1.000
_cell.length_c   1.000
_cell.angle_alpha   90.00
_cell.angle_beta   90.00
_cell.angle_gamma   90.00
#
_symmetry.space_group_name_H-M   'P 1'
#
loop_
_entity.id
_entity.type
_entity.pdbx_description
1 polymer ?
#
loop_
_entity_poly.entity_id
_entity_poly.type
_entity_poly.pdbx_seq_one_letter_code
_entity_poly.pdbx_strand_id
1 'polypeptide(L)'
;HEGDAEYNLDSKPDGEVQELVNGTAKEEIAPETLDFAKQVVENTKKKPVSPKEWWGAKNDLEKGRLKSFALILASIFMWFMGYNAVSSNLSIYTTKSLNLSAGVASIISGVSMGISAIAFIPVGYMAAKIGRRKSIMIGFAMAVVSFVLICFAVRPSDNAAIPAVLFALFYLIAGFGLIIANVNTFPMVTELSTAETVGQYTGYYYVATMSAQAITPAIGGAIMDAGGNQYLFLYSAVCIVIAIVLMLFVKHGDSKQLTKGRKLTKEEKKQIRLDALDAD
;
A
#
# COMPACT_ATOMS: atom_id res chain seq x y z
N HIS A 1 8.93 -5.67 -38.57
CA HIS A 1 9.44 -6.91 -37.98
C HIS A 1 10.80 -6.63 -37.32
N GLU A 2 10.81 -6.11 -36.13
CA GLU A 2 11.98 -6.00 -35.29
C GLU A 2 11.62 -6.68 -33.98
N GLY A 3 12.45 -7.67 -33.61
CA GLY A 3 12.14 -8.57 -32.54
C GLY A 3 12.32 -7.94 -31.18
N ASP A 4 11.38 -8.27 -30.30
CA ASP A 4 11.44 -8.00 -28.88
C ASP A 4 12.67 -8.71 -28.27
N ALA A 5 13.68 -7.93 -27.94
CA ALA A 5 14.80 -8.41 -27.15
C ALA A 5 14.33 -8.57 -25.70
N GLU A 6 14.11 -9.81 -25.29
CA GLU A 6 13.86 -10.21 -23.91
C GLU A 6 15.05 -9.78 -23.06
N TYR A 7 14.89 -8.76 -22.22
CA TYR A 7 15.92 -8.26 -21.31
C TYR A 7 16.11 -9.25 -20.17
N ASN A 8 17.11 -10.13 -20.27
CA ASN A 8 17.47 -11.10 -19.25
C ASN A 8 18.31 -10.41 -18.16
N LEU A 9 17.70 -10.10 -17.02
CA LEU A 9 18.30 -9.41 -15.87
C LEU A 9 19.40 -10.20 -15.14
N ASP A 10 19.64 -11.47 -15.49
CA ASP A 10 20.65 -12.34 -14.89
C ASP A 10 21.93 -12.50 -15.73
N SER A 11 22.04 -11.83 -16.88
CA SER A 11 23.25 -11.88 -17.70
C SER A 11 24.34 -10.99 -17.08
N LYS A 12 25.56 -11.54 -16.94
CA LYS A 12 26.79 -10.75 -16.79
C LYS A 12 26.76 -9.62 -17.82
N PRO A 13 27.29 -8.41 -17.49
CA PRO A 13 27.28 -7.28 -18.42
C PRO A 13 27.74 -7.78 -19.79
N ASP A 14 26.88 -7.63 -20.78
CA ASP A 14 27.10 -8.13 -22.12
C ASP A 14 28.49 -7.73 -22.59
N GLY A 15 29.13 -8.59 -23.38
CA GLY A 15 30.47 -8.37 -23.90
C GLY A 15 30.65 -6.97 -24.51
N GLU A 16 29.60 -6.42 -25.11
CA GLU A 16 29.52 -5.05 -25.63
C GLU A 16 29.82 -3.98 -24.57
N VAL A 17 29.24 -4.10 -23.34
CA VAL A 17 29.50 -3.13 -22.25
C VAL A 17 30.94 -3.23 -21.76
N GLN A 18 31.51 -4.44 -21.73
CA GLN A 18 32.92 -4.62 -21.38
C GLN A 18 33.89 -4.12 -22.46
N GLU A 19 33.55 -4.27 -23.74
CA GLU A 19 34.34 -3.72 -24.85
C GLU A 19 34.31 -2.18 -24.87
N LEU A 20 33.16 -1.57 -24.51
CA LEU A 20 33.02 -0.12 -24.35
C LEU A 20 33.93 0.42 -23.24
N VAL A 21 33.96 -0.27 -22.09
CA VAL A 21 34.79 0.14 -20.92
C VAL A 21 36.25 -0.04 -21.17
N ASN A 22 36.66 -1.07 -21.94
CA ASN A 22 38.05 -1.36 -22.25
C ASN A 22 38.62 -0.53 -23.42
N GLY A 23 37.82 0.34 -24.05
CA GLY A 23 38.23 1.21 -25.17
C GLY A 23 38.50 0.44 -26.47
N THR A 24 37.94 -0.77 -26.61
CA THR A 24 38.13 -1.61 -27.80
C THR A 24 37.00 -1.43 -28.83
N ALA A 25 35.93 -0.67 -28.48
CA ALA A 25 34.85 -0.35 -29.41
C ALA A 25 35.32 0.65 -30.47
N LYS A 26 34.95 0.39 -31.72
CA LYS A 26 35.35 1.19 -32.89
C LYS A 26 34.56 2.49 -33.07
N GLU A 27 33.63 2.83 -32.20
CA GLU A 27 32.80 4.04 -32.28
C GLU A 27 33.22 5.08 -31.23
N GLU A 28 33.21 6.34 -31.63
CA GLU A 28 33.47 7.49 -30.76
C GLU A 28 32.28 7.72 -29.84
N ILE A 29 32.35 7.20 -28.60
CA ILE A 29 31.25 7.23 -27.64
C ILE A 29 31.33 8.53 -26.83
N ALA A 30 30.18 9.16 -26.61
CA ALA A 30 30.09 10.34 -25.76
C ALA A 30 30.66 10.07 -24.36
N PRO A 31 31.45 11.00 -23.79
CA PRO A 31 32.09 10.83 -22.47
C PRO A 31 31.12 10.43 -21.35
N GLU A 32 29.89 10.95 -21.39
CA GLU A 32 28.83 10.63 -20.41
C GLU A 32 28.41 9.15 -20.47
N THR A 33 28.34 8.57 -21.65
CA THR A 33 27.98 7.15 -21.85
C THR A 33 29.10 6.24 -21.33
N LEU A 34 30.35 6.63 -21.52
CA LEU A 34 31.50 5.89 -21.02
C LEU A 34 31.57 5.91 -19.49
N ASP A 35 31.29 7.05 -18.86
CA ASP A 35 31.25 7.18 -17.41
C ASP A 35 30.10 6.38 -16.80
N PHE A 36 28.93 6.39 -17.44
CA PHE A 36 27.81 5.54 -17.03
C PHE A 36 28.16 4.05 -17.13
N ALA A 37 28.76 3.62 -18.24
CA ALA A 37 29.18 2.23 -18.44
C ALA A 37 30.21 1.79 -17.38
N LYS A 38 31.19 2.65 -17.06
CA LYS A 38 32.18 2.40 -15.98
C LYS A 38 31.50 2.26 -14.61
N GLN A 39 30.54 3.12 -14.31
CA GLN A 39 29.75 3.07 -13.07
C GLN A 39 28.95 1.77 -12.95
N VAL A 40 28.32 1.31 -14.03
CA VAL A 40 27.58 0.04 -14.09
C VAL A 40 28.51 -1.14 -13.84
N VAL A 41 29.67 -1.19 -14.50
CA VAL A 41 30.67 -2.27 -14.32
C VAL A 41 31.26 -2.26 -12.91
N GLU A 42 31.52 -1.10 -12.32
CA GLU A 42 32.01 -0.98 -10.95
C GLU A 42 30.96 -1.44 -9.93
N ASN A 43 29.69 -1.11 -10.15
CA ASN A 43 28.59 -1.54 -9.29
C ASN A 43 28.33 -3.06 -9.39
N THR A 44 28.51 -3.66 -10.57
CA THR A 44 28.38 -5.12 -10.77
C THR A 44 29.56 -5.90 -10.16
N LYS A 45 30.74 -5.29 -10.04
CA LYS A 45 31.92 -5.91 -9.38
C LYS A 45 31.85 -5.86 -7.85
N LYS A 46 30.98 -5.04 -7.25
CA LYS A 46 30.79 -5.01 -5.80
C LYS A 46 30.20 -6.33 -5.35
N LYS A 47 30.92 -7.10 -4.52
CA LYS A 47 30.40 -8.34 -3.91
C LYS A 47 29.07 -8.03 -3.20
N PRO A 48 28.06 -8.89 -3.32
CA PRO A 48 26.83 -8.72 -2.58
C PRO A 48 27.15 -8.69 -1.08
N VAL A 49 26.86 -7.58 -0.44
CA VAL A 49 27.04 -7.41 1.00
C VAL A 49 26.10 -8.36 1.73
N SER A 50 26.61 -9.13 2.70
CA SER A 50 25.75 -10.05 3.45
C SER A 50 24.63 -9.26 4.16
N PRO A 51 23.42 -9.85 4.34
CA PRO A 51 22.32 -9.17 5.04
C PRO A 51 22.68 -8.67 6.43
N LYS A 52 23.59 -9.37 7.13
CA LYS A 52 24.11 -8.99 8.45
C LYS A 52 25.02 -7.75 8.39
N GLU A 53 25.94 -7.72 7.44
CA GLU A 53 26.84 -6.58 7.22
C GLU A 53 26.07 -5.36 6.75
N TRP A 54 25.12 -5.53 5.81
CA TRP A 54 24.25 -4.45 5.36
C TRP A 54 23.44 -3.84 6.51
N TRP A 55 22.88 -4.70 7.40
CA TRP A 55 22.13 -4.23 8.56
C TRP A 55 23.04 -3.57 9.60
N GLY A 56 24.25 -4.11 9.80
CA GLY A 56 25.26 -3.58 10.73
C GLY A 56 25.75 -2.18 10.33
N ALA A 57 25.90 -1.92 9.04
CA ALA A 57 26.37 -0.65 8.51
C ALA A 57 25.40 0.53 8.67
N LYS A 58 24.11 0.24 8.96
CA LYS A 58 23.08 1.28 9.12
C LYS A 58 23.06 1.89 10.52
N ASN A 59 22.85 3.20 10.57
CA ASN A 59 22.65 3.90 11.85
C ASN A 59 21.27 3.56 12.48
N ASP A 60 21.06 3.92 13.75
CA ASP A 60 19.83 3.58 14.46
C ASP A 60 18.58 4.22 13.87
N LEU A 61 18.71 5.42 13.28
CA LEU A 61 17.61 6.11 12.60
C LEU A 61 17.19 5.36 11.33
N GLU A 62 18.15 4.92 10.52
CA GLU A 62 17.88 4.14 9.30
C GLU A 62 17.26 2.80 9.65
N LYS A 63 17.75 2.10 10.66
CA LYS A 63 17.15 0.86 11.18
C LYS A 63 15.70 1.09 11.63
N GLY A 64 15.44 2.22 12.32
CA GLY A 64 14.10 2.61 12.73
C GLY A 64 13.15 2.87 11.55
N ARG A 65 13.63 3.54 10.50
CA ARG A 65 12.86 3.80 9.27
C ARG A 65 12.56 2.50 8.51
N LEU A 66 13.53 1.60 8.36
CA LEU A 66 13.34 0.31 7.72
C LEU A 66 12.36 -0.59 8.49
N LYS A 67 12.45 -0.63 9.83
CA LYS A 67 11.46 -1.35 10.64
C LYS A 67 10.07 -0.79 10.46
N SER A 68 9.91 0.54 10.47
CA SER A 68 8.62 1.19 10.24
C SER A 68 8.09 0.88 8.84
N PHE A 69 8.95 0.87 7.83
CA PHE A 69 8.61 0.51 6.45
C PHE A 69 8.08 -0.92 6.36
N ALA A 70 8.81 -1.90 6.92
CA ALA A 70 8.39 -3.30 6.93
C ALA A 70 7.04 -3.49 7.66
N LEU A 71 6.82 -2.81 8.79
CA LEU A 71 5.56 -2.84 9.54
C LEU A 71 4.41 -2.22 8.74
N ILE A 72 4.65 -1.13 8.02
CA ILE A 72 3.65 -0.52 7.14
C ILE A 72 3.27 -1.47 6.01
N LEU A 73 4.25 -2.07 5.33
CA LEU A 73 3.99 -3.04 4.25
C LEU A 73 3.21 -4.27 4.76
N ALA A 74 3.60 -4.81 5.91
CA ALA A 74 2.88 -5.92 6.54
C ALA A 74 1.44 -5.52 6.92
N SER A 75 1.24 -4.32 7.45
CA SER A 75 -0.10 -3.79 7.73
C SER A 75 -0.93 -3.63 6.45
N ILE A 76 -0.32 -3.11 5.37
CA ILE A 76 -0.96 -2.98 4.06
C ILE A 76 -1.36 -4.35 3.52
N PHE A 77 -0.47 -5.32 3.55
CA PHE A 77 -0.75 -6.68 3.12
C PHE A 77 -1.95 -7.27 3.88
N MET A 78 -1.97 -7.16 5.21
CA MET A 78 -3.04 -7.72 6.05
C MET A 78 -4.39 -7.05 5.79
N TRP A 79 -4.47 -5.72 5.71
CA TRP A 79 -5.76 -5.08 5.45
C TRP A 79 -6.26 -5.32 4.02
N PHE A 80 -5.34 -5.42 3.02
CA PHE A 80 -5.71 -5.83 1.66
C PHE A 80 -6.24 -7.27 1.62
N MET A 81 -5.68 -8.18 2.42
CA MET A 81 -6.24 -9.53 2.61
C MET A 81 -7.69 -9.46 3.10
N GLY A 82 -7.96 -8.68 4.14
CA GLY A 82 -9.33 -8.52 4.66
C GLY A 82 -10.28 -7.88 3.64
N TYR A 83 -9.87 -6.80 3.00
CA TYR A 83 -10.68 -6.11 2.00
C TYR A 83 -11.03 -6.98 0.79
N ASN A 84 -10.01 -7.63 0.20
CA ASN A 84 -10.21 -8.45 -0.99
C ASN A 84 -11.04 -9.70 -0.72
N ALA A 85 -11.00 -10.27 0.48
CA ALA A 85 -11.86 -11.38 0.85
C ALA A 85 -13.34 -11.00 0.70
N VAL A 86 -13.72 -9.85 1.24
CA VAL A 86 -15.10 -9.36 1.16
C VAL A 86 -15.44 -8.93 -0.27
N SER A 87 -14.62 -8.12 -0.92
CA SER A 87 -14.94 -7.56 -2.24
C SER A 87 -15.06 -8.64 -3.33
N SER A 88 -14.21 -9.66 -3.31
CA SER A 88 -14.25 -10.76 -4.28
C SER A 88 -15.46 -11.68 -4.10
N ASN A 89 -15.95 -11.84 -2.87
CA ASN A 89 -17.01 -12.78 -2.53
C ASN A 89 -18.35 -12.09 -2.19
N LEU A 90 -18.43 -10.79 -2.39
CA LEU A 90 -19.60 -9.97 -2.03
C LEU A 90 -20.89 -10.50 -2.66
N SER A 91 -20.87 -10.80 -3.96
CA SER A 91 -22.03 -11.32 -4.69
C SER A 91 -22.49 -12.67 -4.16
N ILE A 92 -21.55 -13.56 -3.82
CA ILE A 92 -21.85 -14.87 -3.25
C ILE A 92 -22.52 -14.72 -1.88
N TYR A 93 -21.98 -13.87 -1.02
CA TYR A 93 -22.57 -13.61 0.29
C TYR A 93 -23.99 -13.04 0.18
N THR A 94 -24.19 -12.01 -0.62
CA THR A 94 -25.50 -11.35 -0.74
C THR A 94 -26.56 -12.27 -1.34
N THR A 95 -26.20 -13.08 -2.35
CA THR A 95 -27.15 -13.99 -3.01
C THR A 95 -27.42 -15.25 -2.19
N LYS A 96 -26.36 -15.90 -1.64
CA LYS A 96 -26.51 -17.16 -0.93
C LYS A 96 -26.91 -17.01 0.55
N SER A 97 -26.45 -15.96 1.22
CA SER A 97 -26.68 -15.79 2.66
C SER A 97 -27.82 -14.85 2.99
N LEU A 98 -28.06 -13.83 2.17
CA LEU A 98 -29.13 -12.86 2.41
C LEU A 98 -30.32 -13.04 1.46
N ASN A 99 -30.26 -13.99 0.52
CA ASN A 99 -31.27 -14.22 -0.52
C ASN A 99 -31.61 -12.98 -1.35
N LEU A 100 -30.62 -12.09 -1.54
CA LEU A 100 -30.76 -10.87 -2.34
C LEU A 100 -30.41 -11.17 -3.81
N SER A 101 -31.02 -10.43 -4.72
CA SER A 101 -30.67 -10.55 -6.14
C SER A 101 -29.23 -10.03 -6.40
N ALA A 102 -28.56 -10.58 -7.41
CA ALA A 102 -27.24 -10.10 -7.82
C ALA A 102 -27.24 -8.61 -8.22
N GLY A 103 -28.38 -8.09 -8.71
CA GLY A 103 -28.56 -6.67 -9.01
C GLY A 103 -28.43 -5.80 -7.78
N VAL A 104 -29.00 -6.21 -6.63
CA VAL A 104 -28.85 -5.48 -5.36
C VAL A 104 -27.40 -5.44 -4.91
N ALA A 105 -26.68 -6.56 -5.02
CA ALA A 105 -25.23 -6.61 -4.72
C ALA A 105 -24.42 -5.62 -5.57
N SER A 106 -24.73 -5.56 -6.87
CA SER A 106 -24.07 -4.64 -7.80
C SER A 106 -24.36 -3.19 -7.49
N ILE A 107 -25.61 -2.85 -7.13
CA ILE A 107 -26.00 -1.50 -6.70
C ILE A 107 -25.24 -1.10 -5.43
N ILE A 108 -25.20 -1.97 -4.42
CA ILE A 108 -24.47 -1.70 -3.16
C ILE A 108 -22.99 -1.46 -3.44
N SER A 109 -22.36 -2.27 -4.29
CA SER A 109 -20.95 -2.10 -4.68
C SER A 109 -20.73 -0.80 -5.45
N GLY A 110 -21.59 -0.49 -6.42
CA GLY A 110 -21.50 0.73 -7.23
C GLY A 110 -21.68 2.00 -6.39
N VAL A 111 -22.66 2.03 -5.49
CA VAL A 111 -22.88 3.14 -4.56
C VAL A 111 -21.69 3.30 -3.63
N SER A 112 -21.15 2.20 -3.08
CA SER A 112 -19.93 2.24 -2.26
C SER A 112 -18.76 2.84 -3.01
N MET A 113 -18.54 2.45 -4.27
CA MET A 113 -17.49 2.98 -5.10
C MET A 113 -17.68 4.48 -5.40
N GLY A 114 -18.89 4.91 -5.67
CA GLY A 114 -19.21 6.32 -5.92
C GLY A 114 -18.99 7.21 -4.70
N ILE A 115 -19.46 6.79 -3.52
CA ILE A 115 -19.23 7.50 -2.25
C ILE A 115 -17.73 7.55 -1.95
N SER A 116 -17.02 6.49 -2.27
CA SER A 116 -15.58 6.38 -2.14
C SER A 116 -14.83 7.46 -2.92
N ALA A 117 -15.22 7.69 -4.17
CA ALA A 117 -14.61 8.70 -5.01
C ALA A 117 -14.79 10.12 -4.44
N ILE A 118 -15.98 10.42 -3.90
CA ILE A 118 -16.28 11.73 -3.27
C ILE A 118 -15.51 11.90 -1.95
N ALA A 119 -15.31 10.81 -1.21
CA ALA A 119 -14.64 10.82 0.09
C ALA A 119 -13.14 11.15 0.03
N PHE A 120 -12.50 11.05 -1.12
CA PHE A 120 -11.04 11.31 -1.26
C PHE A 120 -10.64 12.71 -0.76
N ILE A 121 -11.41 13.74 -1.10
CA ILE A 121 -11.09 15.14 -0.75
C ILE A 121 -11.13 15.35 0.77
N PRO A 122 -12.25 15.07 1.48
CA PRO A 122 -12.33 15.29 2.93
C PRO A 122 -11.36 14.40 3.71
N VAL A 123 -11.06 13.19 3.22
CA VAL A 123 -10.10 12.27 3.84
C VAL A 123 -8.68 12.83 3.81
N GLY A 124 -8.25 13.41 2.68
CA GLY A 124 -6.94 14.06 2.58
C GLY A 124 -6.79 15.21 3.58
N TYR A 125 -7.83 16.04 3.72
CA TYR A 125 -7.86 17.13 4.71
C TYR A 125 -7.82 16.62 6.17
N MET A 126 -8.54 15.57 6.46
CA MET A 126 -8.51 14.92 7.78
C MET A 126 -7.10 14.41 8.11
N ALA A 127 -6.44 13.75 7.17
CA ALA A 127 -5.08 13.23 7.34
C ALA A 127 -4.06 14.36 7.61
N ALA A 128 -4.20 15.49 6.93
CA ALA A 128 -3.36 16.65 7.17
C ALA A 128 -3.52 17.23 8.60
N LYS A 129 -4.73 17.16 9.16
CA LYS A 129 -5.02 17.68 10.52
C LYS A 129 -4.57 16.75 11.64
N ILE A 130 -4.93 15.49 11.58
CA ILE A 130 -4.72 14.53 12.69
C ILE A 130 -3.52 13.61 12.51
N GLY A 131 -2.91 13.61 11.32
CA GLY A 131 -1.83 12.72 10.91
C GLY A 131 -2.32 11.47 10.19
N ARG A 132 -1.50 10.94 9.27
CA ARG A 132 -1.87 9.80 8.43
C ARG A 132 -2.08 8.52 9.23
N ARG A 133 -1.16 8.21 10.15
CA ARG A 133 -1.25 7.03 11.00
C ARG A 133 -2.55 6.98 11.80
N LYS A 134 -2.94 8.09 12.43
CA LYS A 134 -4.19 8.17 13.19
C LYS A 134 -5.41 8.02 12.29
N SER A 135 -5.39 8.65 11.11
CA SER A 135 -6.46 8.52 10.13
C SER A 135 -6.65 7.07 9.68
N ILE A 136 -5.56 6.37 9.34
CA ILE A 136 -5.59 4.94 8.99
C ILE A 136 -6.20 4.11 10.12
N MET A 137 -5.78 4.33 11.36
CA MET A 137 -6.30 3.58 12.51
C MET A 137 -7.80 3.80 12.73
N ILE A 138 -8.28 5.04 12.55
CA ILE A 138 -9.71 5.35 12.62
C ILE A 138 -10.46 4.60 11.51
N GLY A 139 -9.95 4.65 10.29
CA GLY A 139 -10.53 3.94 9.14
C GLY A 139 -10.60 2.43 9.37
N PHE A 140 -9.53 1.83 9.86
CA PHE A 140 -9.50 0.41 10.22
C PHE A 140 -10.49 0.07 11.34
N ALA A 141 -10.58 0.88 12.39
CA ALA A 141 -11.53 0.66 13.47
C ALA A 141 -12.99 0.69 12.96
N MET A 142 -13.33 1.65 12.08
CA MET A 142 -14.65 1.70 11.44
C MET A 142 -14.93 0.43 10.65
N ALA A 143 -13.97 -0.06 9.86
CA ALA A 143 -14.13 -1.28 9.07
C ALA A 143 -14.30 -2.52 9.94
N VAL A 144 -13.50 -2.67 11.01
CA VAL A 144 -13.60 -3.80 11.95
C VAL A 144 -14.97 -3.85 12.60
N VAL A 145 -15.45 -2.71 13.16
CA VAL A 145 -16.76 -2.65 13.80
C VAL A 145 -17.87 -3.00 12.81
N SER A 146 -17.82 -2.46 11.61
CA SER A 146 -18.81 -2.74 10.57
C SER A 146 -18.80 -4.20 10.14
N PHE A 147 -17.64 -4.81 9.92
CA PHE A 147 -17.55 -6.23 9.53
C PHE A 147 -18.03 -7.16 10.65
N VAL A 148 -17.70 -6.85 11.89
CA VAL A 148 -18.25 -7.60 13.04
C VAL A 148 -19.78 -7.48 13.09
N LEU A 149 -20.34 -6.28 12.89
CA LEU A 149 -21.78 -6.09 12.85
C LEU A 149 -22.43 -6.83 11.68
N ILE A 150 -21.83 -6.83 10.49
CA ILE A 150 -22.32 -7.65 9.37
C ILE A 150 -22.33 -9.13 9.75
N CYS A 151 -21.26 -9.65 10.34
CA CYS A 151 -21.15 -11.06 10.71
C CYS A 151 -22.23 -11.50 11.70
N PHE A 152 -22.56 -10.66 12.70
CA PHE A 152 -23.43 -11.07 13.81
C PHE A 152 -24.84 -10.49 13.74
N ALA A 153 -25.03 -9.29 13.21
CA ALA A 153 -26.34 -8.60 13.22
C ALA A 153 -27.13 -8.76 11.92
N VAL A 154 -26.44 -8.95 10.77
CA VAL A 154 -27.12 -9.10 9.48
C VAL A 154 -27.53 -10.55 9.29
N ARG A 155 -28.82 -10.83 9.37
CA ARG A 155 -29.40 -12.19 9.26
C ARG A 155 -30.46 -12.23 8.15
N PRO A 156 -30.66 -13.36 7.47
CA PRO A 156 -31.80 -13.55 6.57
C PRO A 156 -33.11 -13.27 7.31
N SER A 157 -34.05 -12.66 6.63
CA SER A 157 -35.36 -12.32 7.15
C SER A 157 -36.43 -12.52 6.05
N ASP A 158 -37.67 -12.78 6.43
CA ASP A 158 -38.80 -12.87 5.50
C ASP A 158 -38.97 -11.58 4.71
N ASN A 159 -38.67 -10.44 5.33
CA ASN A 159 -38.61 -9.18 4.64
C ASN A 159 -37.18 -8.92 4.16
N ALA A 160 -36.90 -9.20 2.89
CA ALA A 160 -35.60 -9.01 2.27
C ALA A 160 -35.02 -7.59 2.34
N ALA A 161 -35.88 -6.57 2.53
CA ALA A 161 -35.44 -5.18 2.65
C ALA A 161 -34.60 -4.95 3.93
N ILE A 162 -34.94 -5.60 5.03
CA ILE A 162 -34.25 -5.41 6.31
C ILE A 162 -32.75 -5.81 6.22
N PRO A 163 -32.39 -7.06 5.85
CA PRO A 163 -31.00 -7.44 5.72
C PRO A 163 -30.27 -6.65 4.60
N ALA A 164 -30.96 -6.27 3.53
CA ALA A 164 -30.37 -5.45 2.47
C ALA A 164 -29.95 -4.08 2.98
N VAL A 165 -30.82 -3.39 3.70
CA VAL A 165 -30.53 -2.03 4.24
C VAL A 165 -29.45 -2.09 5.32
N LEU A 166 -29.53 -3.03 6.26
CA LEU A 166 -28.53 -3.19 7.30
C LEU A 166 -27.14 -3.53 6.71
N PHE A 167 -27.13 -4.45 5.77
CA PHE A 167 -25.90 -4.82 5.06
C PHE A 167 -25.31 -3.62 4.31
N ALA A 168 -26.12 -2.91 3.51
CA ALA A 168 -25.69 -1.74 2.77
C ALA A 168 -25.12 -0.66 3.70
N LEU A 169 -25.80 -0.38 4.82
CA LEU A 169 -25.34 0.62 5.79
C LEU A 169 -23.95 0.26 6.36
N PHE A 170 -23.80 -0.93 6.90
CA PHE A 170 -22.52 -1.35 7.50
C PHE A 170 -21.44 -1.51 6.45
N TYR A 171 -21.76 -2.00 5.26
CA TYR A 171 -20.78 -2.13 4.17
C TYR A 171 -20.30 -0.77 3.67
N LEU A 172 -21.18 0.24 3.61
CA LEU A 172 -20.80 1.62 3.29
C LEU A 172 -19.88 2.23 4.34
N ILE A 173 -20.17 2.01 5.64
CA ILE A 173 -19.33 2.50 6.73
C ILE A 173 -17.94 1.81 6.67
N ALA A 174 -17.90 0.50 6.43
CA ALA A 174 -16.65 -0.22 6.24
C ALA A 174 -15.86 0.32 5.04
N GLY A 175 -16.52 0.49 3.91
CA GLY A 175 -15.93 1.04 2.68
C GLY A 175 -15.33 2.43 2.91
N PHE A 176 -16.08 3.32 3.57
CA PHE A 176 -15.58 4.65 3.94
C PHE A 176 -14.32 4.57 4.83
N GLY A 177 -14.34 3.70 5.85
CA GLY A 177 -13.19 3.47 6.70
C GLY A 177 -11.96 2.97 5.93
N LEU A 178 -12.17 2.04 5.00
CA LEU A 178 -11.08 1.48 4.17
C LEU A 178 -10.52 2.48 3.17
N ILE A 179 -11.33 3.43 2.68
CA ILE A 179 -10.84 4.53 1.85
C ILE A 179 -9.95 5.46 2.64
N ILE A 180 -10.32 5.79 3.88
CA ILE A 180 -9.45 6.58 4.76
C ILE A 180 -8.07 5.91 4.85
N ALA A 181 -8.02 4.59 5.00
CA ALA A 181 -6.77 3.86 5.05
C ALA A 181 -6.04 3.90 3.69
N ASN A 182 -6.73 3.62 2.59
CA ASN A 182 -6.16 3.52 1.25
C ASN A 182 -5.50 4.82 0.80
N VAL A 183 -6.19 5.96 0.97
CA VAL A 183 -5.66 7.30 0.61
C VAL A 183 -4.38 7.64 1.38
N ASN A 184 -4.21 7.11 2.58
CA ASN A 184 -3.11 7.47 3.46
C ASN A 184 -1.94 6.48 3.45
N THR A 185 -2.15 5.22 3.06
CA THR A 185 -1.10 4.19 3.12
C THR A 185 -0.01 4.39 2.09
N PHE A 186 -0.33 4.67 0.83
CA PHE A 186 0.65 4.89 -0.22
C PHE A 186 1.56 6.11 0.07
N PRO A 187 1.01 7.31 0.37
CA PRO A 187 1.85 8.43 0.75
C PRO A 187 2.71 8.17 1.99
N MET A 188 2.22 7.38 2.97
CA MET A 188 2.99 7.01 4.15
C MET A 188 4.21 6.14 3.82
N VAL A 189 4.11 5.30 2.79
CA VAL A 189 5.23 4.49 2.26
C VAL A 189 6.23 5.39 1.55
N THR A 190 5.77 6.29 0.66
CA THR A 190 6.65 7.15 -0.13
C THR A 190 7.37 8.21 0.71
N GLU A 191 6.79 8.68 1.82
CA GLU A 191 7.46 9.58 2.77
C GLU A 191 8.70 8.97 3.46
N LEU A 192 8.83 7.66 3.47
CA LEU A 192 10.03 6.97 3.99
C LEU A 192 11.14 6.85 2.95
N SER A 193 10.83 7.09 1.68
CA SER A 193 11.80 7.03 0.58
C SER A 193 12.56 8.36 0.39
N THR A 194 13.56 8.31 -0.48
CA THR A 194 14.25 9.47 -1.07
C THR A 194 13.88 9.56 -2.56
N ALA A 195 14.27 10.64 -3.23
CA ALA A 195 14.06 10.78 -4.68
C ALA A 195 14.66 9.59 -5.48
N GLU A 196 15.80 9.06 -5.02
CA GLU A 196 16.49 7.93 -5.66
C GLU A 196 15.83 6.58 -5.36
N THR A 197 15.15 6.43 -4.23
CA THR A 197 14.59 5.14 -3.78
C THR A 197 13.08 5.05 -3.89
N VAL A 198 12.39 6.12 -4.31
CA VAL A 198 10.92 6.16 -4.38
C VAL A 198 10.35 5.06 -5.28
N GLY A 199 11.01 4.74 -6.38
CA GLY A 199 10.61 3.65 -7.28
C GLY A 199 10.61 2.29 -6.59
N GLN A 200 11.67 1.99 -5.81
CA GLN A 200 11.77 0.74 -5.05
C GLN A 200 10.67 0.63 -3.97
N TYR A 201 10.43 1.70 -3.22
CA TYR A 201 9.39 1.73 -2.19
C TYR A 201 7.99 1.57 -2.79
N THR A 202 7.74 2.19 -3.94
CA THR A 202 6.52 2.00 -4.73
C THR A 202 6.38 0.55 -5.20
N GLY A 203 7.45 -0.05 -5.69
CA GLY A 203 7.49 -1.48 -6.08
C GLY A 203 7.12 -2.40 -4.92
N TYR A 204 7.71 -2.22 -3.75
CA TYR A 204 7.37 -3.01 -2.56
C TYR A 204 5.91 -2.82 -2.11
N TYR A 205 5.38 -1.60 -2.22
CA TYR A 205 3.95 -1.35 -1.96
C TYR A 205 3.06 -2.19 -2.89
N TYR A 206 3.35 -2.19 -4.20
CA TYR A 206 2.57 -2.97 -5.15
C TYR A 206 2.76 -4.48 -4.97
N VAL A 207 3.95 -4.95 -4.65
CA VAL A 207 4.19 -6.36 -4.31
C VAL A 207 3.30 -6.77 -3.12
N ALA A 208 3.24 -5.98 -2.06
CA ALA A 208 2.40 -6.28 -0.90
C ALA A 208 0.90 -6.31 -1.25
N THR A 209 0.41 -5.30 -1.99
CA THR A 209 -1.02 -5.19 -2.32
C THR A 209 -1.46 -6.25 -3.32
N MET A 210 -0.68 -6.48 -4.39
CA MET A 210 -1.02 -7.44 -5.44
C MET A 210 -0.89 -8.90 -4.96
N SER A 211 0.11 -9.20 -4.12
CA SER A 211 0.23 -10.52 -3.50
C SER A 211 -0.99 -10.83 -2.61
N ALA A 212 -1.43 -9.86 -1.81
CA ALA A 212 -2.65 -10.01 -1.04
C ALA A 212 -3.87 -10.26 -1.94
N GLN A 213 -4.02 -9.49 -3.03
CA GLN A 213 -5.13 -9.65 -3.98
C GLN A 213 -5.13 -11.04 -4.65
N ALA A 214 -3.96 -11.55 -5.02
CA ALA A 214 -3.84 -12.84 -5.70
C ALA A 214 -4.20 -14.03 -4.79
N ILE A 215 -3.80 -13.96 -3.51
CA ILE A 215 -3.96 -15.08 -2.55
C ILE A 215 -5.36 -15.07 -1.91
N THR A 216 -5.92 -13.91 -1.64
CA THR A 216 -7.13 -13.74 -0.82
C THR A 216 -8.39 -14.45 -1.37
N PRO A 217 -8.71 -14.43 -2.68
CA PRO A 217 -9.93 -15.09 -3.17
C PRO A 217 -9.98 -16.60 -2.82
N ALA A 218 -8.84 -17.29 -2.92
CA ALA A 218 -8.75 -18.70 -2.58
C ALA A 218 -8.98 -18.94 -1.07
N ILE A 219 -8.37 -18.12 -0.21
CA ILE A 219 -8.56 -18.19 1.25
C ILE A 219 -10.01 -17.86 1.61
N GLY A 220 -10.59 -16.80 1.02
CA GLY A 220 -11.97 -16.41 1.24
C GLY A 220 -12.96 -17.50 0.87
N GLY A 221 -12.76 -18.14 -0.29
CA GLY A 221 -13.57 -19.29 -0.72
C GLY A 221 -13.49 -20.47 0.27
N ALA A 222 -12.27 -20.86 0.67
CA ALA A 222 -12.07 -21.94 1.63
C ALA A 222 -12.73 -21.67 3.00
N ILE A 223 -12.72 -20.42 3.48
CA ILE A 223 -13.39 -20.03 4.74
C ILE A 223 -14.91 -20.15 4.60
N MET A 224 -15.45 -19.71 3.47
CA MET A 224 -16.89 -19.80 3.21
C MET A 224 -17.37 -21.25 3.11
N ASP A 225 -16.57 -22.12 2.48
CA ASP A 225 -16.89 -23.55 2.35
C ASP A 225 -16.81 -24.29 3.69
N ALA A 226 -15.84 -23.96 4.53
CA ALA A 226 -15.63 -24.64 5.82
C ALA A 226 -16.57 -24.17 6.92
N GLY A 227 -16.87 -22.88 7.00
CA GLY A 227 -17.57 -22.30 8.14
C GLY A 227 -18.89 -21.61 7.82
N GLY A 228 -19.11 -21.30 6.55
CA GLY A 228 -20.24 -20.51 6.07
C GLY A 228 -19.87 -19.07 5.72
N ASN A 229 -20.68 -18.51 4.83
CA ASN A 229 -20.38 -17.24 4.14
C ASN A 229 -20.19 -16.04 5.09
N GLN A 230 -20.81 -16.04 6.26
CA GLN A 230 -20.72 -14.96 7.25
C GLN A 230 -19.34 -14.85 7.89
N TYR A 231 -18.60 -15.93 8.00
CA TYR A 231 -17.25 -15.93 8.61
C TYR A 231 -16.21 -15.24 7.75
N LEU A 232 -16.54 -14.95 6.49
CA LEU A 232 -15.73 -14.09 5.63
C LEU A 232 -15.51 -12.71 6.25
N PHE A 233 -16.56 -12.10 6.83
CA PHE A 233 -16.46 -10.80 7.49
C PHE A 233 -15.66 -10.87 8.78
N LEU A 234 -15.77 -11.96 9.53
CA LEU A 234 -14.96 -12.17 10.72
C LEU A 234 -13.47 -12.31 10.39
N TYR A 235 -13.15 -13.10 9.35
CA TYR A 235 -11.79 -13.20 8.82
C TYR A 235 -11.23 -11.82 8.43
N SER A 236 -12.03 -11.04 7.69
CA SER A 236 -11.63 -9.69 7.27
C SER A 236 -11.40 -8.77 8.46
N ALA A 237 -12.28 -8.82 9.48
CA ALA A 237 -12.10 -8.08 10.73
C ALA A 237 -10.80 -8.47 11.44
N VAL A 238 -10.48 -9.77 11.54
CA VAL A 238 -9.24 -10.26 12.14
C VAL A 238 -8.01 -9.76 11.38
N CYS A 239 -8.01 -9.84 10.05
CA CYS A 239 -6.91 -9.31 9.23
C CYS A 239 -6.70 -7.81 9.47
N ILE A 240 -7.77 -7.02 9.56
CA ILE A 240 -7.67 -5.58 9.79
C ILE A 240 -7.23 -5.29 11.24
N VAL A 241 -7.64 -6.08 12.23
CA VAL A 241 -7.14 -5.96 13.60
C VAL A 241 -5.62 -6.21 13.64
N ILE A 242 -5.12 -7.23 12.93
CA ILE A 242 -3.68 -7.44 12.81
C ILE A 242 -3.01 -6.23 12.16
N ALA A 243 -3.62 -5.65 11.10
CA ALA A 243 -3.11 -4.44 10.47
C ALA A 243 -3.05 -3.25 11.45
N ILE A 244 -4.06 -3.06 12.32
CA ILE A 244 -4.06 -2.05 13.39
C ILE A 244 -2.89 -2.29 14.35
N VAL A 245 -2.72 -3.52 14.81
CA VAL A 245 -1.64 -3.88 15.75
C VAL A 245 -0.27 -3.57 15.14
N LEU A 246 -0.02 -3.96 13.88
CA LEU A 246 1.21 -3.63 13.17
C LEU A 246 1.41 -2.12 13.05
N MET A 247 0.36 -1.37 12.75
CA MET A 247 0.41 0.08 12.63
C MET A 247 0.70 0.78 13.96
N LEU A 248 0.33 0.18 15.10
CA LEU A 248 0.66 0.72 16.43
C LEU A 248 2.17 0.75 16.70
N PHE A 249 2.94 -0.15 16.10
CA PHE A 249 4.40 -0.19 16.25
C PHE A 249 5.14 0.70 15.25
N VAL A 250 4.47 1.27 14.26
CA VAL A 250 5.07 2.20 13.30
C VAL A 250 5.42 3.51 13.96
N LYS A 251 6.67 3.94 13.86
CA LYS A 251 7.19 5.18 14.46
C LYS A 251 7.52 6.27 13.44
N HIS A 252 7.74 5.92 12.18
CA HIS A 252 8.16 6.82 11.10
C HIS A 252 7.19 6.77 9.93
N GLY A 253 7.15 7.81 9.09
CA GLY A 253 6.26 7.88 7.92
C GLY A 253 4.97 8.67 8.16
N ASP A 254 4.86 9.41 9.27
CA ASP A 254 3.73 10.29 9.54
C ASP A 254 4.17 11.76 9.42
N SER A 255 3.73 12.45 8.36
CA SER A 255 4.09 13.84 8.02
C SER A 255 3.88 14.84 9.16
N LYS A 256 2.95 14.56 10.08
CA LYS A 256 2.72 15.42 11.24
C LYS A 256 3.85 15.39 12.27
N GLN A 257 4.64 14.31 12.31
CA GLN A 257 5.82 14.23 13.18
C GLN A 257 6.96 15.11 12.64
N LEU A 258 7.06 15.29 11.34
CA LEU A 258 8.05 16.16 10.70
C LEU A 258 7.77 17.66 10.98
N THR A 259 6.50 18.05 11.03
CA THR A 259 6.09 19.44 11.32
C THR A 259 6.06 19.79 12.80
N LYS A 260 5.90 18.81 13.70
CA LYS A 260 5.76 19.06 15.14
C LYS A 260 7.10 19.09 15.89
N GLY A 261 8.18 18.62 15.26
CA GLY A 261 9.49 18.45 15.92
C GLY A 261 10.52 19.54 15.67
N ARG A 262 10.35 20.40 14.66
CA ARG A 262 11.36 21.38 14.30
C ARG A 262 10.76 22.77 14.06
N LYS A 263 10.90 23.65 15.04
CA LYS A 263 10.79 25.09 14.76
C LYS A 263 11.95 25.43 13.82
N LEU A 264 11.62 25.70 12.55
CA LEU A 264 12.61 26.21 11.60
C LEU A 264 13.35 27.38 12.22
N THR A 265 14.68 27.33 12.22
CA THR A 265 15.52 28.42 12.65
C THR A 265 15.28 29.66 11.76
N LYS A 266 15.64 30.84 12.24
CA LYS A 266 15.49 32.07 11.43
C LYS A 266 16.26 31.98 10.11
N GLU A 267 17.38 31.27 10.11
CA GLU A 267 18.22 31.07 8.92
C GLU A 267 17.56 30.11 7.89
N GLU A 268 16.98 29.01 8.34
CA GLU A 268 16.25 28.08 7.46
C GLU A 268 15.03 28.75 6.81
N LYS A 269 14.31 29.60 7.55
CA LYS A 269 13.20 30.40 7.00
C LYS A 269 13.68 31.43 5.96
N LYS A 270 14.88 31.97 6.14
CA LYS A 270 15.48 32.89 5.20
C LYS A 270 15.92 32.17 3.92
N GLN A 271 16.50 30.96 4.06
CA GLN A 271 16.92 30.14 2.93
C GLN A 271 15.72 29.68 2.08
N ILE A 272 14.67 29.16 2.69
CA ILE A 272 13.42 28.79 1.98
C ILE A 272 12.80 29.98 1.23
N ARG A 273 12.95 31.20 1.79
CA ARG A 273 12.45 32.40 1.14
C ARG A 273 13.31 32.84 -0.06
N LEU A 274 14.63 32.62 0.02
CA LEU A 274 15.56 32.89 -1.07
C LEU A 274 15.37 31.87 -2.21
N ASP A 275 15.28 30.57 -1.87
CA ASP A 275 15.04 29.50 -2.83
C ASP A 275 13.69 29.65 -3.57
N ALA A 276 12.68 30.22 -2.91
CA ALA A 276 11.39 30.53 -3.54
C ALA A 276 11.42 31.77 -4.44
N LEU A 277 12.36 32.68 -4.24
CA LEU A 277 12.55 33.86 -5.09
C LEU A 277 13.43 33.59 -6.30
N ASP A 278 14.28 32.56 -6.24
CA ASP A 278 15.12 32.12 -7.36
C ASP A 278 14.40 31.14 -8.29
N ALA A 279 13.16 30.70 -7.94
CA ALA A 279 12.33 29.80 -8.72
C ALA A 279 11.29 30.49 -9.63
N ASP A 280 11.17 31.83 -9.54
CA ASP A 280 10.35 32.70 -10.40
C ASP A 280 11.25 33.40 -11.45
#